data_3b5ba26863889dcbb9d2ae801450ac0c
#
_entry.id   3b5ba26863889dcbb9d2ae801450ac0c
#
_cell.length_a   1.000
_cell.length_b   1.000
_cell.length_c   1.000
_cell.angle_alpha   90.00
_cell.angle_beta   90.00
_cell.angle_gamma   90.00
#
_symmetry.space_group_name_H-M   'P 1'
#
loop_
_entity.id
_entity.type
_entity.pdbx_description
1 polymer ?
#
loop_
_entity_poly.entity_id
_entity_poly.type
_entity_poly.pdbx_seq_one_letter_code
_entity_poly.pdbx_strand_id
1 'polypeptide(L)'
;ACGLPSYGAQVLLEASLTIGTVLLREGRYCLAKAGWFLLNDKMVRVNMDFNHDVNYQGMFHLEEAITNGRPEGLKVFGEWSTIYEGLSSLPSQVQKSWFGFDHYYSDCSFDEALAIVFARHPKTLLDVGGNTGRWATKCVSYDDTVEVTIMDLPQQLEMMRQQTKELPGATRIHGHGANLLDPEVPFPTRFDAIWMSQFLDCFSEEEVTSILTRAARSM
;
A
#
# COMPACT_ATOMS: atom_id res chain seq x y z
N ALA A 1 25.70 15.10 21.18
CA ALA A 1 25.37 13.93 22.02
C ALA A 1 23.90 13.61 21.85
N CYS A 2 23.55 12.34 21.61
CA CYS A 2 22.18 11.89 21.32
C CYS A 2 21.33 11.65 22.59
N GLY A 3 21.82 12.07 23.78
CA GLY A 3 21.11 11.92 25.06
C GLY A 3 21.00 10.50 25.59
N LEU A 4 21.64 9.51 24.94
CA LEU A 4 21.62 8.12 25.42
C LEU A 4 22.59 7.92 26.57
N PRO A 5 22.24 7.13 27.62
CA PRO A 5 23.18 6.70 28.64
C PRO A 5 24.25 5.79 28.01
N SER A 6 25.46 5.80 28.62
CA SER A 6 26.61 5.06 28.08
C SER A 6 26.33 3.57 27.84
N TYR A 7 25.64 2.91 28.76
CA TYR A 7 25.22 1.51 28.61
C TYR A 7 24.33 1.30 27.37
N GLY A 8 23.31 2.13 27.19
CA GLY A 8 22.43 2.03 26.04
C GLY A 8 23.17 2.24 24.70
N ALA A 9 24.08 3.24 24.67
CA ALA A 9 24.92 3.47 23.50
C ALA A 9 25.82 2.29 23.19
N GLN A 10 26.44 1.70 24.21
CA GLN A 10 27.28 0.52 24.05
C GLN A 10 26.50 -0.68 23.51
N VAL A 11 25.37 -1.02 24.09
CA VAL A 11 24.51 -2.13 23.62
C VAL A 11 24.13 -1.96 22.16
N LEU A 12 23.69 -0.75 21.76
CA LEU A 12 23.32 -0.48 20.36
C LEU A 12 24.50 -0.61 19.41
N LEU A 13 25.67 -0.09 19.78
CA LEU A 13 26.87 -0.17 18.95
C LEU A 13 27.39 -1.60 18.82
N GLU A 14 27.41 -2.38 19.90
CA GLU A 14 27.82 -3.80 19.87
C GLU A 14 26.85 -4.66 19.05
N ALA A 15 25.54 -4.48 19.22
CA ALA A 15 24.53 -5.12 18.39
C ALA A 15 24.70 -4.73 16.90
N SER A 16 24.94 -3.44 16.63
CA SER A 16 25.16 -2.93 15.26
C SER A 16 26.44 -3.50 14.62
N LEU A 17 27.51 -3.73 15.40
CA LEU A 17 28.70 -4.45 14.95
C LEU A 17 28.37 -5.89 14.56
N THR A 18 27.60 -6.58 15.40
CA THR A 18 27.23 -7.99 15.18
C THR A 18 26.44 -8.20 13.90
N ILE A 19 25.49 -7.30 13.60
CA ILE A 19 24.67 -7.35 12.37
C ILE A 19 25.34 -6.66 11.17
N GLY A 20 26.55 -6.10 11.33
CA GLY A 20 27.33 -5.53 10.23
C GLY A 20 26.87 -4.16 9.73
N THR A 21 26.02 -3.43 10.48
CA THR A 21 25.60 -2.07 10.13
C THR A 21 26.58 -1.01 10.54
N VAL A 22 27.49 -1.34 11.49
CA VAL A 22 28.59 -0.53 11.98
C VAL A 22 29.87 -1.34 11.94
N LEU A 23 31.02 -0.68 11.76
CA LEU A 23 32.37 -1.26 11.81
C LEU A 23 33.19 -0.57 12.90
N LEU A 24 34.16 -1.29 13.46
CA LEU A 24 35.17 -0.72 14.33
C LEU A 24 36.47 -0.51 13.54
N ARG A 25 36.92 0.73 13.39
CA ARG A 25 38.18 1.10 12.72
C ARG A 25 38.98 1.99 13.64
N GLU A 26 40.20 1.60 13.93
CA GLU A 26 41.13 2.38 14.78
C GLU A 26 40.49 2.83 16.11
N GLY A 27 39.74 1.92 16.75
CA GLY A 27 39.03 2.20 18.02
C GLY A 27 37.80 3.11 17.91
N ARG A 28 37.34 3.43 16.67
CA ARG A 28 36.14 4.26 16.43
C ARG A 28 35.07 3.47 15.70
N TYR A 29 33.83 3.69 16.09
CA TYR A 29 32.70 3.16 15.37
C TYR A 29 32.44 3.98 14.10
N CYS A 30 32.35 3.30 12.98
CA CYS A 30 32.11 3.88 11.66
C CYS A 30 30.87 3.23 11.05
N LEU A 31 30.04 3.99 10.34
CA LEU A 31 28.91 3.46 9.61
C LEU A 31 29.40 2.54 8.48
N ALA A 32 28.89 1.32 8.44
CA ALA A 32 29.12 0.39 7.33
C ALA A 32 28.25 0.74 6.12
N LYS A 33 28.52 0.16 4.96
CA LYS A 33 27.70 0.34 3.75
C LYS A 33 26.24 -0.07 4.00
N ALA A 34 26.00 -1.20 4.67
CA ALA A 34 24.66 -1.63 5.05
C ALA A 34 23.95 -0.59 5.93
N GLY A 35 24.63 -0.07 6.96
CA GLY A 35 24.11 0.97 7.83
C GLY A 35 23.81 2.27 7.09
N TRP A 36 24.61 2.61 6.07
CA TRP A 36 24.34 3.78 5.22
C TRP A 36 23.03 3.62 4.44
N PHE A 37 22.76 2.45 3.84
CA PHE A 37 21.50 2.16 3.15
C PHE A 37 20.30 2.22 4.10
N LEU A 38 20.42 1.65 5.31
CA LEU A 38 19.36 1.71 6.33
C LEU A 38 18.94 3.16 6.67
N LEU A 39 19.89 4.10 6.62
CA LEU A 39 19.64 5.49 6.97
C LEU A 39 19.21 6.37 5.78
N ASN A 40 19.64 6.05 4.56
CA ASN A 40 19.57 6.96 3.43
C ASN A 40 18.77 6.44 2.23
N ASP A 41 18.58 5.13 2.11
CA ASP A 41 17.84 4.56 0.99
C ASP A 41 16.34 4.53 1.27
N LYS A 42 15.55 5.13 0.36
CA LYS A 42 14.10 5.24 0.52
C LYS A 42 13.40 3.88 0.52
N MET A 43 13.83 2.94 -0.36
CA MET A 43 13.25 1.61 -0.44
C MET A 43 13.48 0.85 0.89
N VAL A 44 14.72 0.88 1.38
CA VAL A 44 15.07 0.23 2.65
C VAL A 44 14.24 0.83 3.79
N ARG A 45 14.09 2.15 3.81
CA ARG A 45 13.35 2.85 4.86
C ARG A 45 11.87 2.44 4.88
N VAL A 46 11.18 2.48 3.74
CA VAL A 46 9.75 2.11 3.71
C VAL A 46 9.53 0.64 4.08
N ASN A 47 10.46 -0.26 3.70
CA ASN A 47 10.40 -1.65 4.11
C ASN A 47 10.62 -1.83 5.62
N MET A 48 11.57 -1.11 6.21
CA MET A 48 11.81 -1.15 7.66
C MET A 48 10.58 -0.64 8.43
N ASP A 49 10.06 0.52 8.04
CA ASP A 49 8.89 1.12 8.70
C ASP A 49 7.68 0.19 8.59
N PHE A 50 7.43 -0.42 7.43
CA PHE A 50 6.36 -1.40 7.22
C PHE A 50 6.56 -2.65 8.10
N ASN A 51 7.75 -3.24 8.10
CA ASN A 51 8.00 -4.43 8.92
C ASN A 51 7.88 -4.12 10.42
N HIS A 52 8.36 -2.96 10.87
CA HIS A 52 8.29 -2.56 12.27
C HIS A 52 6.85 -2.28 12.73
N ASP A 53 6.12 -1.45 11.97
CA ASP A 53 4.82 -0.93 12.40
C ASP A 53 3.66 -1.86 12.05
N VAL A 54 3.76 -2.62 10.95
CA VAL A 54 2.68 -3.47 10.43
C VAL A 54 2.90 -4.93 10.80
N ASN A 55 4.06 -5.50 10.42
CA ASN A 55 4.24 -6.96 10.46
C ASN A 55 4.71 -7.48 11.82
N TYR A 56 5.55 -6.72 12.53
CA TYR A 56 6.31 -7.25 13.67
C TYR A 56 5.44 -7.91 14.73
N GLN A 57 4.36 -7.26 15.16
CA GLN A 57 3.45 -7.82 16.15
C GLN A 57 2.59 -8.95 15.57
N GLY A 58 2.14 -8.81 14.32
CA GLY A 58 1.35 -9.84 13.63
C GLY A 58 2.09 -11.18 13.50
N MET A 59 3.43 -11.15 13.37
CA MET A 59 4.25 -12.36 13.25
C MET A 59 4.20 -13.27 14.48
N PHE A 60 3.80 -12.78 15.65
CA PHE A 60 3.57 -13.63 16.83
C PHE A 60 2.39 -14.59 16.64
N HIS A 61 1.53 -14.35 15.66
CA HIS A 61 0.37 -15.17 15.30
C HIS A 61 0.61 -16.04 14.05
N LEU A 62 1.89 -16.21 13.64
CA LEU A 62 2.24 -16.96 12.42
C LEU A 62 1.78 -18.42 12.48
N GLU A 63 1.98 -19.09 13.61
CA GLU A 63 1.55 -20.48 13.79
C GLU A 63 0.02 -20.62 13.64
N GLU A 64 -0.73 -19.71 14.25
CA GLU A 64 -2.19 -19.67 14.12
C GLU A 64 -2.61 -19.42 12.67
N ALA A 65 -1.95 -18.47 11.99
CA ALA A 65 -2.25 -18.13 10.61
C ALA A 65 -2.02 -19.32 9.66
N ILE A 66 -0.92 -20.05 9.83
CA ILE A 66 -0.63 -21.26 9.05
C ILE A 66 -1.66 -22.37 9.37
N THR A 67 -2.00 -22.56 10.64
CA THR A 67 -2.94 -23.61 11.07
C THR A 67 -4.36 -23.36 10.57
N ASN A 68 -4.81 -22.11 10.63
CA ASN A 68 -6.17 -21.72 10.30
C ASN A 68 -6.36 -21.29 8.84
N GLY A 69 -5.28 -21.13 8.08
CA GLY A 69 -5.33 -20.69 6.67
C GLY A 69 -5.88 -19.29 6.47
N ARG A 70 -5.67 -18.39 7.43
CA ARG A 70 -6.18 -17.00 7.38
C ARG A 70 -5.24 -16.03 8.09
N PRO A 71 -5.34 -14.69 7.85
CA PRO A 71 -4.39 -13.71 8.36
C PRO A 71 -4.63 -13.37 9.85
N GLU A 72 -4.38 -14.32 10.75
CA GLU A 72 -4.59 -14.17 12.20
C GLU A 72 -3.82 -13.01 12.83
N GLY A 73 -2.72 -12.57 12.21
CA GLY A 73 -1.95 -11.41 12.68
C GLY A 73 -2.73 -10.09 12.64
N LEU A 74 -3.78 -9.98 11.84
CA LEU A 74 -4.63 -8.79 11.76
C LEU A 74 -5.32 -8.45 13.08
N LYS A 75 -5.58 -9.44 13.94
CA LYS A 75 -6.21 -9.23 15.26
C LYS A 75 -5.43 -8.31 16.20
N VAL A 76 -4.16 -8.04 15.90
CA VAL A 76 -3.36 -7.01 16.60
C VAL A 76 -3.96 -5.60 16.40
N PHE A 77 -4.62 -5.35 15.29
CA PHE A 77 -5.18 -4.05 14.93
C PHE A 77 -6.71 -4.02 14.94
N GLY A 78 -7.36 -5.14 14.64
CA GLY A 78 -8.81 -5.25 14.58
C GLY A 78 -9.30 -6.64 14.15
N GLU A 79 -10.60 -6.87 14.27
CA GLU A 79 -11.22 -8.14 13.90
C GLU A 79 -11.78 -8.05 12.48
N TRP A 80 -10.90 -8.19 11.48
CA TRP A 80 -11.25 -8.20 10.06
C TRP A 80 -10.87 -9.53 9.43
N SER A 81 -11.60 -9.94 8.41
CA SER A 81 -11.25 -11.13 7.63
C SER A 81 -10.05 -10.87 6.71
N THR A 82 -9.94 -9.65 6.21
CA THR A 82 -8.82 -9.16 5.39
C THR A 82 -8.42 -7.75 5.80
N ILE A 83 -7.22 -7.33 5.44
CA ILE A 83 -6.76 -5.96 5.69
C ILE A 83 -7.57 -4.92 4.89
N TYR A 84 -8.20 -5.33 3.78
CA TYR A 84 -9.05 -4.46 2.97
C TYR A 84 -10.13 -3.76 3.80
N GLU A 85 -10.78 -4.48 4.71
CA GLU A 85 -11.83 -3.92 5.59
C GLU A 85 -11.26 -2.96 6.64
N GLY A 86 -10.03 -3.19 7.08
CA GLY A 86 -9.42 -2.50 8.21
C GLY A 86 -8.54 -1.31 7.88
N LEU A 87 -8.15 -1.15 6.62
CA LEU A 87 -7.08 -0.23 6.20
C LEU A 87 -7.33 1.23 6.65
N SER A 88 -8.56 1.73 6.53
CA SER A 88 -8.94 3.09 6.97
C SER A 88 -8.99 3.25 8.49
N SER A 89 -9.07 2.15 9.24
CA SER A 89 -9.21 2.12 10.70
C SER A 89 -7.90 1.81 11.43
N LEU A 90 -6.81 1.58 10.69
CA LEU A 90 -5.50 1.34 11.28
C LEU A 90 -5.03 2.53 12.14
N PRO A 91 -4.27 2.30 13.23
CA PRO A 91 -3.60 3.36 13.95
C PRO A 91 -2.77 4.25 13.00
N SER A 92 -2.73 5.54 13.23
CA SER A 92 -2.16 6.51 12.28
C SER A 92 -0.71 6.23 11.86
N GLN A 93 0.13 5.74 12.79
CA GLN A 93 1.51 5.36 12.47
C GLN A 93 1.56 4.12 11.58
N VAL A 94 0.74 3.11 11.87
CA VAL A 94 0.64 1.87 11.09
C VAL A 94 0.14 2.18 9.67
N GLN A 95 -0.91 2.99 9.57
CA GLN A 95 -1.46 3.45 8.30
C GLN A 95 -0.42 4.24 7.47
N LYS A 96 0.34 5.13 8.11
CA LYS A 96 1.42 5.87 7.46
C LYS A 96 2.50 4.95 6.88
N SER A 97 2.90 3.92 7.63
CA SER A 97 3.93 2.97 7.19
C SER A 97 3.39 2.04 6.11
N TRP A 98 2.11 1.63 6.21
CA TRP A 98 1.42 0.90 5.15
C TRP A 98 1.42 1.67 3.84
N PHE A 99 0.86 2.89 3.82
CA PHE A 99 0.80 3.70 2.61
C PHE A 99 2.17 4.12 2.10
N GLY A 100 3.15 4.30 3.00
CA GLY A 100 4.52 4.59 2.59
C GLY A 100 5.14 3.45 1.78
N PHE A 101 4.88 2.21 2.18
CA PHE A 101 5.30 1.00 1.48
C PHE A 101 4.53 0.82 0.16
N ASP A 102 3.21 0.81 0.23
CA ASP A 102 2.32 0.62 -0.90
C ASP A 102 2.60 1.64 -2.02
N HIS A 103 2.61 2.93 -1.69
CA HIS A 103 2.89 3.99 -2.64
C HIS A 103 4.31 3.94 -3.21
N TYR A 104 5.30 3.48 -2.45
CA TYR A 104 6.64 3.37 -2.98
C TYR A 104 6.69 2.39 -4.16
N TYR A 105 6.05 1.23 -4.00
CA TYR A 105 6.07 0.18 -5.02
C TYR A 105 5.11 0.47 -6.17
N SER A 106 3.92 0.96 -5.91
CA SER A 106 2.96 1.30 -6.96
C SER A 106 3.45 2.46 -7.84
N ASP A 107 3.93 3.54 -7.24
CA ASP A 107 4.38 4.73 -7.96
C ASP A 107 5.53 4.45 -8.95
N CYS A 108 6.41 3.51 -8.61
CA CYS A 108 7.54 3.15 -9.46
C CYS A 108 7.12 2.50 -10.79
N SER A 109 5.93 1.90 -10.87
CA SER A 109 5.41 1.23 -12.07
C SER A 109 4.48 2.11 -12.91
N PHE A 110 4.03 3.25 -12.40
CA PHE A 110 2.98 4.05 -13.04
C PHE A 110 3.36 4.57 -14.43
N ASP A 111 4.58 5.04 -14.63
CA ASP A 111 4.98 5.63 -15.91
C ASP A 111 4.98 4.57 -17.04
N GLU A 112 5.42 3.35 -16.75
CA GLU A 112 5.36 2.23 -17.70
C GLU A 112 3.92 1.77 -17.93
N ALA A 113 3.14 1.66 -16.86
CA ALA A 113 1.74 1.24 -16.91
C ALA A 113 0.88 2.24 -17.71
N LEU A 114 1.08 3.56 -17.54
CA LEU A 114 0.38 4.59 -18.30
C LEU A 114 0.56 4.39 -19.81
N ALA A 115 1.79 4.15 -20.26
CA ALA A 115 2.07 3.94 -21.68
C ALA A 115 1.31 2.72 -22.25
N ILE A 116 1.17 1.65 -21.46
CA ILE A 116 0.44 0.44 -21.85
C ILE A 116 -1.08 0.68 -21.85
N VAL A 117 -1.61 1.20 -20.77
CA VAL A 117 -3.05 1.43 -20.60
C VAL A 117 -3.57 2.42 -21.64
N PHE A 118 -2.85 3.53 -21.84
CA PHE A 118 -3.25 4.58 -22.78
C PHE A 118 -2.90 4.32 -24.25
N ALA A 119 -2.21 3.21 -24.57
CA ALA A 119 -1.98 2.80 -25.96
C ALA A 119 -3.30 2.60 -26.76
N ARG A 120 -4.42 2.37 -26.07
CA ARG A 120 -5.77 2.23 -26.67
C ARG A 120 -6.67 3.46 -26.49
N HIS A 121 -6.13 4.57 -25.95
CA HIS A 121 -6.83 5.82 -25.72
C HIS A 121 -8.16 5.67 -24.96
N PRO A 122 -8.18 5.02 -23.77
CA PRO A 122 -9.41 4.86 -22.98
C PRO A 122 -9.97 6.23 -22.60
N LYS A 123 -11.29 6.39 -22.66
CA LYS A 123 -12.00 7.59 -22.21
C LYS A 123 -12.54 7.42 -20.79
N THR A 124 -12.82 6.18 -20.41
CA THR A 124 -13.33 5.83 -19.08
C THR A 124 -12.48 4.70 -18.49
N LEU A 125 -11.99 4.92 -17.28
CA LEU A 125 -11.17 3.97 -16.54
C LEU A 125 -11.76 3.68 -15.17
N LEU A 126 -11.89 2.40 -14.82
CA LEU A 126 -12.25 1.97 -13.47
C LEU A 126 -10.99 1.58 -12.70
N ASP A 127 -10.73 2.26 -11.60
CA ASP A 127 -9.63 2.01 -10.67
C ASP A 127 -10.18 1.29 -9.44
N VAL A 128 -10.00 -0.02 -9.37
CA VAL A 128 -10.57 -0.88 -8.32
C VAL A 128 -9.57 -1.00 -7.17
N GLY A 129 -9.99 -0.62 -5.97
CA GLY A 129 -9.10 -0.51 -4.82
C GLY A 129 -8.13 0.68 -4.97
N GLY A 130 -8.57 1.76 -5.63
CA GLY A 130 -7.73 2.91 -5.96
C GLY A 130 -7.25 3.74 -4.76
N ASN A 131 -7.68 3.36 -3.55
CA ASN A 131 -7.17 3.87 -2.28
C ASN A 131 -7.19 5.42 -2.21
N THR A 132 -6.03 6.06 -2.10
CA THR A 132 -5.88 7.52 -2.01
C THR A 132 -5.97 8.25 -3.36
N GLY A 133 -6.20 7.55 -4.48
CA GLY A 133 -6.39 8.12 -5.81
C GLY A 133 -5.10 8.49 -6.54
N ARG A 134 -3.96 7.90 -6.18
CA ARG A 134 -2.66 8.22 -6.79
C ARG A 134 -2.59 7.81 -8.26
N TRP A 135 -3.06 6.61 -8.60
CA TRP A 135 -3.14 6.16 -9.99
C TRP A 135 -4.11 7.03 -10.81
N ALA A 136 -5.31 7.26 -10.28
CA ALA A 136 -6.29 8.13 -10.91
C ALA A 136 -5.75 9.53 -11.19
N THR A 137 -5.01 10.12 -10.23
CA THR A 137 -4.35 11.43 -10.40
C THR A 137 -3.31 11.39 -11.53
N LYS A 138 -2.53 10.31 -11.64
CA LYS A 138 -1.58 10.13 -12.73
C LYS A 138 -2.28 10.00 -14.08
N CYS A 139 -3.37 9.24 -14.16
CA CYS A 139 -4.16 9.07 -15.39
C CYS A 139 -4.70 10.41 -15.91
N VAL A 140 -5.37 11.19 -15.04
CA VAL A 140 -5.95 12.49 -15.46
C VAL A 140 -4.90 13.55 -15.77
N SER A 141 -3.68 13.39 -15.26
CA SER A 141 -2.53 14.24 -15.61
C SER A 141 -1.88 13.81 -16.92
N TYR A 142 -1.99 12.54 -17.29
CA TYR A 142 -1.42 11.97 -18.50
C TYR A 142 -2.30 12.22 -19.74
N ASP A 143 -3.61 12.13 -19.58
CA ASP A 143 -4.59 12.37 -20.66
C ASP A 143 -5.67 13.37 -20.16
N ASP A 144 -5.86 14.45 -20.92
CA ASP A 144 -6.78 15.54 -20.57
C ASP A 144 -8.26 15.18 -20.76
N THR A 145 -8.55 14.00 -21.32
CA THR A 145 -9.92 13.58 -21.68
C THR A 145 -10.42 12.38 -20.91
N VAL A 146 -9.54 11.66 -20.20
CA VAL A 146 -9.92 10.47 -19.44
C VAL A 146 -10.70 10.84 -18.19
N GLU A 147 -11.81 10.11 -17.96
CA GLU A 147 -12.54 10.10 -16.70
C GLU A 147 -12.18 8.84 -15.92
N VAL A 148 -11.82 8.98 -14.65
CA VAL A 148 -11.44 7.85 -13.80
C VAL A 148 -12.45 7.71 -12.67
N THR A 149 -13.02 6.51 -12.52
CA THR A 149 -13.87 6.17 -11.38
C THR A 149 -13.10 5.24 -10.46
N ILE A 150 -12.93 5.63 -9.21
CA ILE A 150 -12.34 4.79 -8.16
C ILE A 150 -13.47 4.01 -7.49
N MET A 151 -13.38 2.67 -7.51
CA MET A 151 -14.30 1.78 -6.81
C MET A 151 -13.61 1.24 -5.55
N ASP A 152 -14.08 1.68 -4.40
CA ASP A 152 -13.47 1.32 -3.11
C ASP A 152 -14.50 1.44 -1.97
N LEU A 153 -14.10 1.06 -0.75
CA LEU A 153 -14.92 1.26 0.44
C LEU A 153 -15.25 2.75 0.65
N PRO A 154 -16.44 3.08 1.17
CA PRO A 154 -16.84 4.49 1.37
C PRO A 154 -15.84 5.32 2.18
N GLN A 155 -15.19 4.72 3.19
CA GLN A 155 -14.18 5.39 4.02
C GLN A 155 -12.90 5.71 3.24
N GLN A 156 -12.48 4.80 2.34
CA GLN A 156 -11.34 5.03 1.46
C GLN A 156 -11.63 6.14 0.44
N LEU A 157 -12.85 6.19 -0.10
CA LEU A 157 -13.27 7.27 -1.00
C LEU A 157 -13.27 8.64 -0.32
N GLU A 158 -13.56 8.70 0.97
CA GLU A 158 -13.46 9.96 1.71
C GLU A 158 -11.99 10.41 1.82
N MET A 159 -11.07 9.50 2.12
CA MET A 159 -9.63 9.79 2.10
C MET A 159 -9.16 10.23 0.70
N MET A 160 -9.60 9.53 -0.34
CA MET A 160 -9.31 9.88 -1.73
C MET A 160 -9.76 11.31 -2.06
N ARG A 161 -11.00 11.69 -1.73
CA ARG A 161 -11.52 13.05 -2.00
C ARG A 161 -10.69 14.12 -1.29
N GLN A 162 -10.29 13.87 -0.04
CA GLN A 162 -9.44 14.80 0.70
C GLN A 162 -8.06 14.98 0.05
N GLN A 163 -7.49 13.91 -0.50
CA GLN A 163 -6.18 13.94 -1.14
C GLN A 163 -6.20 14.56 -2.54
N THR A 164 -7.29 14.40 -3.27
CA THR A 164 -7.35 14.77 -4.70
C THR A 164 -8.02 16.13 -4.97
N LYS A 165 -8.86 16.63 -4.08
CA LYS A 165 -9.77 17.80 -4.29
C LYS A 165 -9.11 19.06 -4.85
N GLU A 166 -7.84 19.31 -4.53
CA GLU A 166 -7.08 20.49 -4.95
C GLU A 166 -6.11 20.22 -6.09
N LEU A 167 -6.07 18.97 -6.58
CA LEU A 167 -5.15 18.59 -7.64
C LEU A 167 -5.71 18.94 -9.03
N PRO A 168 -4.85 19.25 -10.00
CA PRO A 168 -5.27 19.40 -11.39
C PRO A 168 -5.99 18.14 -11.89
N GLY A 169 -7.13 18.32 -12.55
CA GLY A 169 -7.95 17.22 -13.07
C GLY A 169 -8.84 16.52 -12.04
N ALA A 170 -8.94 17.01 -10.80
CA ALA A 170 -9.78 16.43 -9.74
C ALA A 170 -11.26 16.26 -10.15
N THR A 171 -11.76 17.14 -11.02
CA THR A 171 -13.15 17.07 -11.53
C THR A 171 -13.43 15.84 -12.41
N ARG A 172 -12.37 15.16 -12.89
CA ARG A 172 -12.42 13.93 -13.68
C ARG A 172 -12.13 12.67 -12.88
N ILE A 173 -12.04 12.80 -11.55
CA ILE A 173 -11.86 11.67 -10.62
C ILE A 173 -13.16 11.51 -9.83
N HIS A 174 -13.79 10.35 -9.97
CA HIS A 174 -15.06 10.03 -9.35
C HIS A 174 -14.90 8.90 -8.34
N GLY A 175 -15.82 8.77 -7.39
CA GLY A 175 -15.84 7.69 -6.42
C GLY A 175 -17.11 6.86 -6.55
N HIS A 176 -16.97 5.53 -6.56
CA HIS A 176 -18.06 4.56 -6.49
C HIS A 176 -17.87 3.71 -5.24
N GLY A 177 -18.70 3.94 -4.20
CA GLY A 177 -18.60 3.24 -2.92
C GLY A 177 -19.17 1.84 -3.00
N ALA A 178 -18.32 0.84 -2.71
CA ALA A 178 -18.72 -0.57 -2.73
C ALA A 178 -17.85 -1.41 -1.79
N ASN A 179 -18.43 -2.42 -1.15
CA ASN A 179 -17.68 -3.49 -0.51
C ASN A 179 -17.52 -4.65 -1.52
N LEU A 180 -16.31 -4.87 -1.99
CA LEU A 180 -16.03 -5.90 -3.01
C LEU A 180 -16.04 -7.33 -2.49
N LEU A 181 -16.04 -7.51 -1.17
CA LEU A 181 -16.30 -8.81 -0.51
C LEU A 181 -17.76 -9.25 -0.63
N ASP A 182 -18.69 -8.33 -0.84
CA ASP A 182 -20.07 -8.66 -1.13
C ASP A 182 -20.22 -9.12 -2.59
N PRO A 183 -20.50 -10.41 -2.86
CA PRO A 183 -20.60 -10.94 -4.21
C PRO A 183 -21.78 -10.39 -5.01
N GLU A 184 -22.79 -9.82 -4.33
CA GLU A 184 -24.00 -9.27 -4.96
C GLU A 184 -23.78 -7.81 -5.45
N VAL A 185 -22.71 -7.14 -5.02
CA VAL A 185 -22.42 -5.77 -5.44
C VAL A 185 -22.00 -5.77 -6.91
N PRO A 186 -22.75 -5.10 -7.80
CA PRO A 186 -22.39 -5.04 -9.21
C PRO A 186 -21.24 -4.06 -9.43
N PHE A 187 -20.39 -4.37 -10.40
CA PHE A 187 -19.46 -3.37 -10.93
C PHE A 187 -20.22 -2.36 -11.81
N PRO A 188 -19.88 -1.09 -11.76
CA PRO A 188 -20.43 -0.12 -12.70
C PRO A 188 -19.97 -0.46 -14.12
N THR A 189 -20.82 -0.19 -15.12
CA THR A 189 -20.60 -0.65 -16.52
C THR A 189 -20.09 0.45 -17.43
N ARG A 190 -19.57 0.07 -18.60
CA ARG A 190 -19.10 0.95 -19.68
C ARG A 190 -17.76 1.61 -19.43
N PHE A 191 -16.80 0.84 -18.97
CA PHE A 191 -15.41 1.26 -18.89
C PHE A 191 -14.60 0.69 -20.05
N ASP A 192 -13.71 1.52 -20.61
CA ASP A 192 -12.77 1.11 -21.65
C ASP A 192 -11.58 0.32 -21.07
N ALA A 193 -11.27 0.54 -19.79
CA ALA A 193 -10.22 -0.17 -19.08
C ALA A 193 -10.57 -0.31 -17.59
N ILE A 194 -10.11 -1.41 -16.99
CA ILE A 194 -10.17 -1.66 -15.54
C ILE A 194 -8.75 -1.86 -15.06
N TRP A 195 -8.41 -1.15 -13.99
CA TRP A 195 -7.12 -1.22 -13.31
C TRP A 195 -7.28 -1.81 -11.92
N MET A 196 -6.44 -2.80 -11.57
CA MET A 196 -6.36 -3.41 -10.25
C MET A 196 -4.87 -3.58 -9.91
N SER A 197 -4.35 -2.78 -9.00
CA SER A 197 -2.94 -2.80 -8.62
C SER A 197 -2.79 -2.96 -7.13
N GLN A 198 -1.96 -3.89 -6.67
CA GLN A 198 -1.73 -4.18 -5.25
C GLN A 198 -3.05 -4.31 -4.46
N PHE A 199 -3.99 -5.02 -5.04
CA PHE A 199 -5.36 -5.14 -4.55
C PHE A 199 -5.81 -6.59 -4.39
N LEU A 200 -5.60 -7.42 -5.42
CA LEU A 200 -6.10 -8.79 -5.44
C LEU A 200 -5.38 -9.72 -4.44
N ASP A 201 -4.20 -9.36 -4.00
CA ASP A 201 -3.42 -10.05 -2.97
C ASP A 201 -4.03 -9.97 -1.55
N CYS A 202 -5.04 -9.10 -1.36
CA CYS A 202 -5.78 -9.00 -0.10
C CYS A 202 -6.87 -10.09 0.06
N PHE A 203 -7.13 -10.91 -0.96
CA PHE A 203 -8.31 -11.77 -1.04
C PHE A 203 -7.95 -13.24 -1.27
N SER A 204 -8.87 -14.14 -0.89
CA SER A 204 -8.79 -15.57 -1.21
C SER A 204 -8.98 -15.80 -2.72
N GLU A 205 -8.63 -17.01 -3.20
CA GLU A 205 -8.81 -17.38 -4.61
C GLU A 205 -10.28 -17.33 -5.06
N GLU A 206 -11.21 -17.69 -4.18
CA GLU A 206 -12.65 -17.63 -4.41
C GLU A 206 -13.13 -16.18 -4.55
N GLU A 207 -12.67 -15.29 -3.67
CA GLU A 207 -12.99 -13.86 -3.71
C GLU A 207 -12.40 -13.19 -4.95
N VAL A 208 -11.15 -13.48 -5.28
CA VAL A 208 -10.49 -13.01 -6.52
C VAL A 208 -11.29 -13.46 -7.75
N THR A 209 -11.70 -14.72 -7.81
CA THR A 209 -12.51 -15.26 -8.91
C THR A 209 -13.85 -14.53 -9.03
N SER A 210 -14.52 -14.26 -7.90
CA SER A 210 -15.77 -13.50 -7.85
C SER A 210 -15.57 -12.07 -8.35
N ILE A 211 -14.56 -11.37 -7.85
CA ILE A 211 -14.23 -9.98 -8.23
C ILE A 211 -13.94 -9.90 -9.73
N LEU A 212 -13.07 -10.74 -10.27
CA LEU A 212 -12.70 -10.74 -11.68
C LEU A 212 -13.89 -11.10 -12.59
N THR A 213 -14.74 -12.04 -12.18
CA THR A 213 -15.95 -12.41 -12.94
C THR A 213 -16.94 -11.25 -13.04
N ARG A 214 -17.14 -10.52 -11.94
CA ARG A 214 -18.01 -9.31 -11.92
C ARG A 214 -17.40 -8.17 -12.73
N ALA A 215 -16.09 -7.94 -12.59
CA ALA A 215 -15.37 -6.90 -13.32
C ALA A 215 -15.42 -7.13 -14.85
N ALA A 216 -15.23 -8.39 -15.29
CA ALA A 216 -15.29 -8.73 -16.73
C ALA A 216 -16.65 -8.44 -17.38
N ARG A 217 -17.73 -8.42 -16.60
CA ARG A 217 -19.09 -8.09 -17.09
C ARG A 217 -19.34 -6.59 -17.20
N SER A 218 -18.45 -5.77 -16.67
CA SER A 218 -18.59 -4.30 -16.66
C SER A 218 -17.89 -3.60 -17.84
N MET A 219 -17.11 -4.34 -18.61
CA MET A 219 -16.38 -3.86 -19.79
C MET A 219 -17.25 -3.81 -21.06
#